data_58ea2a0b2f526aea698bc5bbfe6640f4
#
_entry.id   58ea2a0b2f526aea698bc5bbfe6640f4
#
_cell.length_a   1.000
_cell.length_b   1.000
_cell.length_c   1.000
_cell.angle_alpha   90.00
_cell.angle_beta   90.00
_cell.angle_gamma   90.00
#
_symmetry.space_group_name_H-M   'P 1'
#
loop_
_entity.id
_entity.type
_entity.pdbx_description
1 polymer ?
#
loop_
_entity_poly.entity_id
_entity_poly.type
_entity_poly.pdbx_seq_one_letter_code
_entity_poly.pdbx_strand_id
1 'polypeptide(L)'
;DKIAVRSSTNRPEWNLVDIGVLQLGAQTIPIYPTISAEDYEYVINHSESIYCFVSDIEVYEKVKRIQSNTNIKKIYSFDHIDGCKHISELIEEGSKLDTLKEVEQIKETIVPTDLATIIYTSGTTGKPKGVMLSHHNITSNVLNSVCRLPDDLGKNTKVLSFLPLCHIFERVLIYIYQYAGATVYYAEGLEKIGENIKEVQPNLMSVVPRLLEKLYDKIIAKGQDLTGVKKSLFFWAVELGEKWEPYNQNGGFYNLKLKIARKLIFKKWQEAL
;
A
#
# COMPACT_ATOMS: atom_id res chain seq x y z
N ASP A 1 -18.61 -8.04 -13.84
CA ASP A 1 -19.01 -7.83 -12.43
C ASP A 1 -18.04 -6.88 -11.75
N LYS A 2 -18.50 -6.17 -10.72
CA LYS A 2 -17.70 -5.24 -9.93
C LYS A 2 -17.71 -5.66 -8.47
N ILE A 3 -16.52 -5.68 -7.86
CA ILE A 3 -16.28 -6.18 -6.51
C ILE A 3 -15.66 -5.06 -5.68
N ALA A 4 -16.36 -4.60 -4.65
CA ALA A 4 -15.84 -3.61 -3.72
C ALA A 4 -14.87 -4.26 -2.73
N VAL A 5 -13.73 -3.61 -2.45
CA VAL A 5 -12.76 -4.08 -1.47
C VAL A 5 -12.35 -2.92 -0.57
N ARG A 6 -12.52 -3.11 0.75
CA ARG A 6 -12.08 -2.15 1.75
C ARG A 6 -11.27 -2.81 2.86
N SER A 7 -10.12 -2.24 3.15
CA SER A 7 -9.29 -2.66 4.26
C SER A 7 -8.83 -1.46 5.08
N SER A 8 -8.84 -1.60 6.40
CA SER A 8 -8.34 -0.58 7.33
C SER A 8 -6.81 -0.51 7.32
N THR A 9 -6.15 -1.65 7.11
CA THR A 9 -4.69 -1.79 6.99
C THR A 9 -4.33 -2.59 5.77
N ASN A 10 -3.06 -2.52 5.35
CA ASN A 10 -2.56 -3.37 4.28
C ASN A 10 -2.46 -4.81 4.75
N ARG A 11 -2.85 -5.74 3.86
CA ARG A 11 -2.84 -7.16 4.18
C ARG A 11 -2.86 -8.03 2.93
N PRO A 12 -2.32 -9.25 2.98
CA PRO A 12 -2.21 -10.12 1.81
C PRO A 12 -3.56 -10.52 1.21
N GLU A 13 -4.62 -10.64 2.03
CA GLU A 13 -5.96 -11.02 1.57
C GLU A 13 -6.53 -10.00 0.58
N TRP A 14 -6.20 -8.71 0.76
CA TRP A 14 -6.59 -7.67 -0.19
C TRP A 14 -6.03 -7.96 -1.59
N ASN A 15 -4.76 -8.33 -1.66
CA ASN A 15 -4.12 -8.66 -2.95
C ASN A 15 -4.62 -9.98 -3.54
N LEU A 16 -4.92 -10.98 -2.69
CA LEU A 16 -5.53 -12.25 -3.13
C LEU A 16 -6.88 -11.99 -3.81
N VAL A 17 -7.73 -11.18 -3.19
CA VAL A 17 -9.03 -10.79 -3.77
C VAL A 17 -8.82 -10.01 -5.06
N ASP A 18 -7.92 -9.02 -5.05
CA ASP A 18 -7.66 -8.18 -6.23
C ASP A 18 -7.24 -9.00 -7.44
N ILE A 19 -6.21 -9.84 -7.29
CA ILE A 19 -5.72 -10.71 -8.37
C ILE A 19 -6.79 -11.74 -8.79
N GLY A 20 -7.51 -12.33 -7.82
CA GLY A 20 -8.58 -13.27 -8.12
C GLY A 20 -9.71 -12.64 -8.94
N VAL A 21 -10.12 -11.43 -8.60
CA VAL A 21 -11.14 -10.67 -9.35
C VAL A 21 -10.67 -10.35 -10.76
N LEU A 22 -9.43 -9.89 -10.91
CA LEU A 22 -8.88 -9.53 -12.22
C LEU A 22 -8.76 -10.74 -13.16
N GLN A 23 -8.43 -11.93 -12.65
CA GLN A 23 -8.36 -13.16 -13.44
C GLN A 23 -9.72 -13.61 -13.99
N LEU A 24 -10.81 -13.17 -13.39
CA LEU A 24 -12.17 -13.44 -13.84
C LEU A 24 -12.73 -12.36 -14.78
N GLY A 25 -11.91 -11.40 -15.24
CA GLY A 25 -12.37 -10.27 -16.05
C GLY A 25 -13.32 -9.32 -15.31
N ALA A 26 -13.40 -9.45 -13.99
CA ALA A 26 -14.19 -8.57 -13.14
C ALA A 26 -13.34 -7.36 -12.68
N GLN A 27 -14.02 -6.28 -12.25
CA GLN A 27 -13.35 -5.06 -11.82
C GLN A 27 -13.28 -4.96 -10.29
N THR A 28 -12.11 -4.61 -9.77
CA THR A 28 -11.96 -4.30 -8.35
C THR A 28 -12.26 -2.82 -8.10
N ILE A 29 -13.10 -2.54 -7.12
CA ILE A 29 -13.45 -1.20 -6.66
C ILE A 29 -12.83 -0.97 -5.28
N PRO A 30 -11.60 -0.45 -5.21
CA PRO A 30 -10.94 -0.17 -3.95
C PRO A 30 -11.58 1.05 -3.28
N ILE A 31 -11.94 0.90 -2.00
CA ILE A 31 -12.60 1.97 -1.25
C ILE A 31 -11.67 2.47 -0.15
N TYR A 32 -11.49 3.79 -0.06
CA TYR A 32 -10.69 4.44 0.96
C TYR A 32 -11.26 4.23 2.37
N PRO A 33 -10.41 3.95 3.37
CA PRO A 33 -10.87 3.69 4.74
C PRO A 33 -11.48 4.92 5.42
N THR A 34 -11.19 6.13 4.95
CA THR A 34 -11.53 7.40 5.60
C THR A 34 -12.73 8.12 5.01
N ILE A 35 -13.43 7.54 4.01
CA ILE A 35 -14.60 8.19 3.42
C ILE A 35 -15.82 8.10 4.34
N SER A 36 -16.76 9.04 4.17
CA SER A 36 -18.02 9.09 4.91
C SER A 36 -18.94 7.91 4.59
N ALA A 37 -19.94 7.64 5.44
CA ALA A 37 -20.92 6.59 5.16
C ALA A 37 -21.75 6.89 3.90
N GLU A 38 -22.07 8.16 3.64
CA GLU A 38 -22.80 8.59 2.46
C GLU A 38 -21.98 8.39 1.19
N ASP A 39 -20.68 8.73 1.21
CA ASP A 39 -19.77 8.48 0.09
C ASP A 39 -19.59 6.97 -0.16
N TYR A 40 -19.67 6.18 0.90
CA TYR A 40 -19.61 4.72 0.82
C TYR A 40 -20.78 4.15 0.02
N GLU A 41 -22.00 4.53 0.41
CA GLU A 41 -23.23 4.13 -0.28
C GLU A 41 -23.21 4.62 -1.74
N TYR A 42 -22.77 5.86 -1.95
CA TYR A 42 -22.62 6.43 -3.29
C TYR A 42 -21.65 5.62 -4.16
N VAL A 43 -20.44 5.33 -3.66
CA VAL A 43 -19.40 4.59 -4.42
C VAL A 43 -19.90 3.19 -4.79
N ILE A 44 -20.52 2.46 -3.86
CA ILE A 44 -21.05 1.13 -4.10
C ILE A 44 -22.14 1.15 -5.17
N ASN A 45 -23.11 2.07 -5.06
CA ASN A 45 -24.20 2.18 -6.00
C ASN A 45 -23.74 2.67 -7.37
N HIS A 46 -22.93 3.73 -7.41
CA HIS A 46 -22.41 4.29 -8.66
C HIS A 46 -21.49 3.31 -9.42
N SER A 47 -20.72 2.50 -8.69
CA SER A 47 -19.91 1.44 -9.29
C SER A 47 -20.72 0.21 -9.65
N GLU A 48 -21.96 0.07 -9.18
CA GLU A 48 -22.79 -1.14 -9.32
C GLU A 48 -22.12 -2.39 -8.74
N SER A 49 -21.38 -2.23 -7.63
CA SER A 49 -20.71 -3.36 -6.97
C SER A 49 -21.73 -4.34 -6.40
N ILE A 50 -21.52 -5.64 -6.65
CA ILE A 50 -22.45 -6.71 -6.22
C ILE A 50 -21.92 -7.55 -5.05
N TYR A 51 -20.62 -7.52 -4.79
CA TYR A 51 -19.97 -8.13 -3.64
C TYR A 51 -19.07 -7.13 -2.95
N CYS A 52 -18.85 -7.30 -1.64
CA CYS A 52 -17.96 -6.45 -0.87
C CYS A 52 -17.08 -7.30 0.03
N PHE A 53 -15.77 -7.08 -0.01
CA PHE A 53 -14.80 -7.62 0.93
C PHE A 53 -14.42 -6.55 1.95
N VAL A 54 -14.41 -6.92 3.23
CA VAL A 54 -14.13 -6.02 4.35
C VAL A 54 -13.03 -6.61 5.25
N SER A 55 -12.18 -5.76 5.82
CA SER A 55 -11.06 -6.24 6.64
C SER A 55 -11.48 -6.73 8.02
N ASP A 56 -12.35 -5.98 8.70
CA ASP A 56 -12.61 -6.07 10.13
C ASP A 56 -14.06 -5.74 10.48
N ILE A 57 -14.39 -5.89 11.77
CA ILE A 57 -15.75 -5.68 12.28
C ILE A 57 -16.23 -4.23 12.09
N GLU A 58 -15.34 -3.24 12.25
CA GLU A 58 -15.74 -1.84 12.11
C GLU A 58 -16.18 -1.54 10.67
N VAL A 59 -15.44 -2.05 9.69
CA VAL A 59 -15.76 -1.93 8.27
C VAL A 59 -17.03 -2.72 7.93
N TYR A 60 -17.14 -3.94 8.45
CA TYR A 60 -18.32 -4.77 8.24
C TYR A 60 -19.61 -4.07 8.70
N GLU A 61 -19.63 -3.54 9.90
CA GLU A 61 -20.79 -2.84 10.44
C GLU A 61 -21.19 -1.62 9.60
N LYS A 62 -20.19 -0.87 9.08
CA LYS A 62 -20.47 0.28 8.18
C LYS A 62 -21.13 -0.19 6.88
N VAL A 63 -20.62 -1.24 6.24
CA VAL A 63 -21.18 -1.77 5.00
C VAL A 63 -22.56 -2.42 5.25
N LYS A 64 -22.71 -3.15 6.37
CA LYS A 64 -23.94 -3.81 6.74
C LYS A 64 -25.12 -2.85 6.90
N ARG A 65 -24.87 -1.67 7.49
CA ARG A 65 -25.91 -0.63 7.67
C ARG A 65 -26.47 -0.09 6.35
N ILE A 66 -25.66 -0.01 5.32
CA ILE A 66 -26.06 0.51 4.01
C ILE A 66 -26.44 -0.59 3.02
N GLN A 67 -26.25 -1.87 3.37
CA GLN A 67 -26.45 -2.99 2.45
C GLN A 67 -27.83 -2.99 1.80
N SER A 68 -28.90 -2.69 2.58
CA SER A 68 -30.27 -2.63 2.06
C SER A 68 -30.51 -1.54 1.02
N ASN A 69 -29.66 -0.51 1.00
CA ASN A 69 -29.74 0.62 0.05
C ASN A 69 -28.80 0.44 -1.15
N THR A 70 -28.13 -0.72 -1.25
CA THR A 70 -27.14 -1.00 -2.29
C THR A 70 -27.44 -2.32 -3.01
N ASN A 71 -26.72 -2.57 -4.12
CA ASN A 71 -26.82 -3.83 -4.87
C ASN A 71 -25.95 -4.96 -4.29
N ILE A 72 -25.33 -4.77 -3.10
CA ILE A 72 -24.46 -5.77 -2.48
C ILE A 72 -25.27 -7.03 -2.11
N LYS A 73 -25.00 -8.12 -2.79
CA LYS A 73 -25.60 -9.44 -2.56
C LYS A 73 -25.01 -10.14 -1.35
N LYS A 74 -23.66 -10.09 -1.20
CA LYS A 74 -22.93 -10.71 -0.09
C LYS A 74 -21.76 -9.85 0.34
N ILE A 75 -21.46 -9.92 1.63
CA ILE A 75 -20.25 -9.35 2.24
C ILE A 75 -19.38 -10.51 2.70
N TYR A 76 -18.08 -10.43 2.45
CA TYR A 76 -17.06 -11.36 2.92
C TYR A 76 -16.06 -10.61 3.79
N SER A 77 -15.50 -11.27 4.79
CA SER A 77 -14.52 -10.65 5.69
C SER A 77 -13.17 -11.29 5.63
N PHE A 78 -12.13 -10.51 5.94
CA PHE A 78 -10.77 -11.00 6.11
C PHE A 78 -10.50 -11.45 7.56
N ASP A 79 -11.18 -10.83 8.54
CA ASP A 79 -11.19 -11.30 9.93
C ASP A 79 -12.41 -12.20 10.17
N HIS A 80 -12.31 -13.10 11.15
CA HIS A 80 -13.46 -13.88 11.56
C HIS A 80 -14.48 -12.98 12.29
N ILE A 81 -15.65 -12.82 11.70
CA ILE A 81 -16.73 -11.97 12.19
C ILE A 81 -18.02 -12.80 12.26
N ASP A 82 -18.66 -12.81 13.41
CA ASP A 82 -19.93 -13.53 13.57
C ASP A 82 -21.00 -13.04 12.60
N GLY A 83 -21.59 -13.98 11.86
CA GLY A 83 -22.61 -13.68 10.85
C GLY A 83 -22.08 -13.11 9.54
N CYS A 84 -20.77 -13.03 9.34
CA CYS A 84 -20.13 -12.69 8.07
C CYS A 84 -19.26 -13.87 7.59
N LYS A 85 -19.39 -14.22 6.31
CA LYS A 85 -18.62 -15.30 5.71
C LYS A 85 -17.14 -14.88 5.58
N HIS A 86 -16.24 -15.67 6.15
CA HIS A 86 -14.81 -15.42 6.08
C HIS A 86 -14.23 -15.82 4.72
N ILE A 87 -13.17 -15.15 4.26
CA ILE A 87 -12.52 -15.44 2.97
C ILE A 87 -12.01 -16.89 2.87
N SER A 88 -11.58 -17.51 3.98
CA SER A 88 -11.15 -18.92 3.97
C SER A 88 -12.26 -19.88 3.58
N GLU A 89 -13.51 -19.59 3.95
CA GLU A 89 -14.67 -20.38 3.54
C GLU A 89 -14.89 -20.30 2.03
N LEU A 90 -14.72 -19.11 1.45
CA LEU A 90 -14.80 -18.92 -0.01
C LEU A 90 -13.69 -19.70 -0.74
N ILE A 91 -12.46 -19.67 -0.20
CA ILE A 91 -11.32 -20.43 -0.74
C ILE A 91 -11.60 -21.94 -0.64
N GLU A 92 -12.11 -22.41 0.51
CA GLU A 92 -12.45 -23.83 0.70
C GLU A 92 -13.59 -24.27 -0.24
N GLU A 93 -14.62 -23.47 -0.42
CA GLU A 93 -15.68 -23.76 -1.39
C GLU A 93 -15.11 -23.83 -2.82
N GLY A 94 -14.27 -22.85 -3.20
CA GLY A 94 -13.62 -22.83 -4.52
C GLY A 94 -12.72 -24.05 -4.76
N SER A 95 -12.00 -24.50 -3.72
CA SER A 95 -11.12 -25.69 -3.84
C SER A 95 -11.84 -26.99 -4.13
N LYS A 96 -13.14 -27.06 -3.84
CA LYS A 96 -14.02 -28.22 -4.11
C LYS A 96 -14.62 -28.21 -5.52
N LEU A 97 -14.43 -27.12 -6.27
CA LEU A 97 -14.96 -26.96 -7.62
C LEU A 97 -13.89 -27.31 -8.66
N ASP A 98 -14.26 -28.06 -9.68
CA ASP A 98 -13.37 -28.34 -10.83
C ASP A 98 -13.59 -27.26 -11.92
N THR A 99 -13.22 -26.01 -11.59
CA THR A 99 -13.44 -24.84 -12.46
C THR A 99 -12.16 -24.26 -13.02
N LEU A 100 -11.00 -24.89 -12.82
CA LEU A 100 -9.72 -24.36 -13.31
C LEU A 100 -9.71 -24.13 -14.82
N LYS A 101 -10.32 -25.02 -15.60
CA LYS A 101 -10.42 -24.85 -17.07
C LYS A 101 -11.27 -23.64 -17.45
N GLU A 102 -12.36 -23.41 -16.73
CA GLU A 102 -13.24 -22.27 -16.96
C GLU A 102 -12.51 -20.96 -16.64
N VAL A 103 -11.76 -20.93 -15.53
CA VAL A 103 -10.95 -19.76 -15.16
C VAL A 103 -9.90 -19.46 -16.24
N GLU A 104 -9.18 -20.47 -16.72
CA GLU A 104 -8.18 -20.28 -17.81
C GLU A 104 -8.87 -19.79 -19.10
N GLN A 105 -10.03 -20.34 -19.47
CA GLN A 105 -10.78 -19.85 -20.62
C GLN A 105 -11.20 -18.39 -20.46
N ILE A 106 -11.67 -17.99 -19.27
CA ILE A 106 -12.01 -16.58 -19.00
C ILE A 106 -10.76 -15.70 -19.16
N LYS A 107 -9.62 -16.10 -18.59
CA LYS A 107 -8.35 -15.35 -18.71
C LYS A 107 -7.94 -15.10 -20.15
N GLU A 108 -8.13 -16.08 -21.04
CA GLU A 108 -7.84 -15.95 -22.47
C GLU A 108 -8.76 -14.92 -23.18
N THR A 109 -9.94 -14.61 -22.64
CA THR A 109 -10.85 -13.61 -23.22
C THR A 109 -10.50 -12.18 -22.79
N ILE A 110 -9.71 -12.00 -21.75
CA ILE A 110 -9.36 -10.68 -21.21
C ILE A 110 -8.35 -9.99 -22.14
N VAL A 111 -8.73 -8.82 -22.63
CA VAL A 111 -7.86 -8.03 -23.51
C VAL A 111 -7.28 -6.81 -22.74
N PRO A 112 -6.12 -6.28 -23.19
CA PRO A 112 -5.45 -5.16 -22.51
C PRO A 112 -6.32 -3.92 -22.31
N THR A 113 -7.29 -3.68 -23.18
CA THR A 113 -8.21 -2.54 -23.11
C THR A 113 -9.36 -2.73 -22.16
N ASP A 114 -9.58 -3.94 -21.63
CA ASP A 114 -10.63 -4.19 -20.66
C ASP A 114 -10.40 -3.44 -19.37
N LEU A 115 -11.49 -3.04 -18.74
CA LEU A 115 -11.48 -2.30 -17.49
C LEU A 115 -11.07 -3.24 -16.34
N ALA A 116 -9.97 -2.88 -15.67
CA ALA A 116 -9.46 -3.63 -14.53
C ALA A 116 -10.01 -3.10 -13.19
N THR A 117 -10.14 -1.79 -13.07
CA THR A 117 -10.52 -1.15 -11.79
C THR A 117 -11.12 0.24 -12.00
N ILE A 118 -11.93 0.67 -11.02
CA ILE A 118 -12.41 2.05 -10.91
C ILE A 118 -11.99 2.57 -9.54
N ILE A 119 -11.15 3.60 -9.53
CA ILE A 119 -10.64 4.23 -8.30
C ILE A 119 -11.36 5.56 -8.09
N TYR A 120 -12.07 5.67 -6.97
CA TYR A 120 -12.81 6.88 -6.65
C TYR A 120 -11.90 7.91 -5.96
N THR A 121 -11.88 9.12 -6.48
CA THR A 121 -11.13 10.25 -5.93
C THR A 121 -12.08 11.37 -5.50
N SER A 122 -11.66 12.18 -4.53
CA SER A 122 -12.43 13.37 -4.13
C SER A 122 -12.57 14.31 -5.31
N GLY A 123 -13.79 14.48 -5.81
CA GLY A 123 -14.08 15.42 -6.88
C GLY A 123 -14.16 16.86 -6.38
N THR A 124 -13.77 17.82 -7.21
CA THR A 124 -13.95 19.26 -6.94
C THR A 124 -15.43 19.69 -6.80
N THR A 125 -16.36 18.83 -7.21
CA THR A 125 -17.81 19.06 -7.21
C THR A 125 -18.54 18.39 -6.04
N GLY A 126 -17.84 17.90 -5.03
CA GLY A 126 -18.41 17.32 -3.81
C GLY A 126 -18.62 15.81 -3.85
N LYS A 127 -19.00 15.20 -4.99
CA LYS A 127 -19.15 13.74 -5.08
C LYS A 127 -17.89 13.07 -5.64
N PRO A 128 -17.49 11.88 -5.13
CA PRO A 128 -16.37 11.14 -5.66
C PRO A 128 -16.51 10.79 -7.16
N LYS A 129 -15.42 10.94 -7.91
CA LYS A 129 -15.35 10.60 -9.34
C LYS A 129 -14.58 9.31 -9.53
N GLY A 130 -15.12 8.36 -10.30
CA GLY A 130 -14.50 7.09 -10.62
C GLY A 130 -13.50 7.21 -11.78
N VAL A 131 -12.22 7.05 -11.49
CA VAL A 131 -11.15 6.97 -12.50
C VAL A 131 -11.06 5.52 -12.98
N MET A 132 -11.35 5.30 -14.25
CA MET A 132 -11.32 3.99 -14.90
C MET A 132 -9.91 3.68 -15.39
N LEU A 133 -9.38 2.51 -14.99
CA LEU A 133 -8.08 2.02 -15.44
C LEU A 133 -8.22 0.66 -16.10
N SER A 134 -7.68 0.52 -17.31
CA SER A 134 -7.63 -0.75 -18.03
C SER A 134 -6.46 -1.62 -17.54
N HIS A 135 -6.47 -2.90 -17.91
CA HIS A 135 -5.32 -3.78 -17.71
C HIS A 135 -4.05 -3.19 -18.35
N HIS A 136 -4.17 -2.59 -19.54
CA HIS A 136 -3.02 -1.94 -20.21
C HIS A 136 -2.45 -0.77 -19.40
N ASN A 137 -3.29 0.07 -18.80
CA ASN A 137 -2.79 1.19 -17.98
C ASN A 137 -1.92 0.69 -16.81
N ILE A 138 -2.34 -0.39 -16.17
CA ILE A 138 -1.59 -0.98 -15.04
C ILE A 138 -0.33 -1.68 -15.54
N THR A 139 -0.45 -2.61 -16.48
CA THR A 139 0.67 -3.44 -16.95
C THR A 139 1.76 -2.63 -17.63
N SER A 140 1.40 -1.64 -18.46
CA SER A 140 2.38 -0.76 -19.08
C SER A 140 3.15 0.07 -18.03
N ASN A 141 2.48 0.53 -17.00
CA ASN A 141 3.14 1.24 -15.89
C ASN A 141 4.10 0.32 -15.14
N VAL A 142 3.68 -0.90 -14.79
CA VAL A 142 4.53 -1.91 -14.13
C VAL A 142 5.78 -2.18 -14.97
N LEU A 143 5.64 -2.52 -16.25
CA LEU A 143 6.75 -2.88 -17.14
C LEU A 143 7.74 -1.71 -17.33
N ASN A 144 7.23 -0.48 -17.51
CA ASN A 144 8.06 0.71 -17.62
C ASN A 144 8.75 1.11 -16.30
N SER A 145 8.20 0.72 -15.17
CA SER A 145 8.77 1.03 -13.85
C SER A 145 9.85 0.03 -13.43
N VAL A 146 9.67 -1.25 -13.73
CA VAL A 146 10.63 -2.32 -13.36
C VAL A 146 12.03 -2.02 -13.89
N CYS A 147 12.17 -1.50 -15.11
CA CYS A 147 13.47 -1.15 -15.69
C CYS A 147 14.20 0.03 -14.98
N ARG A 148 13.55 0.70 -14.04
CA ARG A 148 14.11 1.79 -13.22
C ARG A 148 14.47 1.36 -11.80
N LEU A 149 14.12 0.14 -11.43
CA LEU A 149 14.43 -0.41 -10.11
C LEU A 149 15.82 -1.06 -10.13
N PRO A 150 16.41 -1.32 -8.94
CA PRO A 150 17.67 -2.05 -8.85
C PRO A 150 17.59 -3.40 -9.57
N ASP A 151 18.65 -3.78 -10.28
CA ASP A 151 18.72 -5.03 -11.06
C ASP A 151 18.63 -6.28 -10.17
N ASP A 152 18.93 -6.15 -8.89
CA ASP A 152 18.88 -7.23 -7.89
C ASP A 152 17.52 -7.34 -7.18
N LEU A 153 16.51 -6.56 -7.60
CA LEU A 153 15.14 -6.70 -7.10
C LEU A 153 14.59 -8.08 -7.49
N GLY A 154 14.28 -8.94 -6.50
CA GLY A 154 13.82 -10.31 -6.76
C GLY A 154 13.56 -11.10 -5.48
N LYS A 155 13.65 -12.43 -5.57
CA LYS A 155 13.31 -13.39 -4.49
C LYS A 155 13.89 -13.11 -3.10
N ASN A 156 15.07 -12.49 -3.03
CA ASN A 156 15.73 -12.17 -1.77
C ASN A 156 15.42 -10.75 -1.29
N THR A 157 14.64 -9.99 -2.04
CA THR A 157 14.28 -8.63 -1.69
C THR A 157 13.05 -8.64 -0.79
N LYS A 158 13.21 -8.10 0.40
CA LYS A 158 12.11 -7.82 1.33
C LYS A 158 11.62 -6.40 1.10
N VAL A 159 10.33 -6.23 0.92
CA VAL A 159 9.69 -4.91 0.80
C VAL A 159 8.64 -4.74 1.89
N LEU A 160 8.49 -3.54 2.42
CA LEU A 160 7.47 -3.21 3.41
C LEU A 160 6.41 -2.32 2.77
N SER A 161 5.18 -2.84 2.69
CA SER A 161 3.99 -2.14 2.20
C SER A 161 3.23 -1.50 3.36
N PHE A 162 2.96 -0.20 3.28
CA PHE A 162 2.24 0.54 4.32
C PHE A 162 1.36 1.68 3.79
N LEU A 163 1.58 2.13 2.54
CA LEU A 163 0.70 3.11 1.92
C LEU A 163 -0.64 2.44 1.55
N PRO A 164 -1.76 3.17 1.54
CA PRO A 164 -3.06 2.56 1.31
C PRO A 164 -3.17 1.81 -0.02
N LEU A 165 -3.50 0.51 0.00
CA LEU A 165 -3.68 -0.34 -1.18
C LEU A 165 -4.84 0.12 -2.08
N CYS A 166 -5.78 0.87 -1.54
CA CYS A 166 -6.84 1.52 -2.33
C CYS A 166 -6.31 2.65 -3.22
N HIS A 167 -5.11 3.17 -2.94
CA HIS A 167 -4.45 4.17 -3.78
C HIS A 167 -3.64 3.49 -4.88
N ILE A 168 -3.78 3.99 -6.13
CA ILE A 168 -3.12 3.36 -7.29
C ILE A 168 -1.60 3.29 -7.14
N PHE A 169 -0.96 4.24 -6.48
CA PHE A 169 0.49 4.25 -6.28
C PHE A 169 0.97 3.00 -5.55
N GLU A 170 0.43 2.70 -4.36
CA GLU A 170 0.81 1.51 -3.60
C GLU A 170 0.42 0.22 -4.34
N ARG A 171 -0.76 0.20 -4.94
CA ARG A 171 -1.24 -0.96 -5.68
C ARG A 171 -0.32 -1.32 -6.85
N VAL A 172 0.15 -0.32 -7.62
CA VAL A 172 1.10 -0.55 -8.71
C VAL A 172 2.45 -1.02 -8.18
N LEU A 173 2.92 -0.48 -7.04
CA LEU A 173 4.14 -0.96 -6.39
C LEU A 173 4.03 -2.45 -6.01
N ILE A 174 2.90 -2.88 -5.46
CA ILE A 174 2.67 -4.30 -5.17
C ILE A 174 2.77 -5.15 -6.44
N TYR A 175 2.17 -4.73 -7.55
CA TYR A 175 2.30 -5.46 -8.81
C TYR A 175 3.74 -5.51 -9.32
N ILE A 176 4.50 -4.43 -9.15
CA ILE A 176 5.94 -4.39 -9.48
C ILE A 176 6.71 -5.40 -8.61
N TYR A 177 6.45 -5.43 -7.31
CA TYR A 177 7.11 -6.35 -6.38
C TYR A 177 6.76 -7.81 -6.69
N GLN A 178 5.50 -8.08 -7.01
CA GLN A 178 5.05 -9.40 -7.43
C GLN A 178 5.68 -9.83 -8.77
N TYR A 179 5.74 -8.93 -9.74
CA TYR A 179 6.39 -9.18 -11.04
C TYR A 179 7.88 -9.49 -10.87
N ALA A 180 8.57 -8.78 -10.00
CA ALA A 180 9.99 -9.02 -9.69
C ALA A 180 10.21 -10.27 -8.81
N GLY A 181 9.18 -10.82 -8.18
CA GLY A 181 9.29 -11.95 -7.26
C GLY A 181 9.81 -11.56 -5.87
N ALA A 182 9.66 -10.30 -5.45
CA ALA A 182 10.04 -9.84 -4.13
C ALA A 182 9.06 -10.34 -3.05
N THR A 183 9.56 -10.47 -1.81
CA THR A 183 8.74 -10.82 -0.66
C THR A 183 8.12 -9.57 -0.05
N VAL A 184 6.79 -9.48 -0.07
CA VAL A 184 6.04 -8.33 0.46
C VAL A 184 5.64 -8.58 1.90
N TYR A 185 6.05 -7.69 2.80
CA TYR A 185 5.59 -7.60 4.17
C TYR A 185 4.61 -6.43 4.29
N TYR A 186 3.55 -6.59 5.07
CA TYR A 186 2.52 -5.59 5.28
C TYR A 186 2.65 -5.01 6.68
N ALA A 187 2.74 -3.68 6.79
CA ALA A 187 2.81 -3.01 8.08
C ALA A 187 1.47 -3.13 8.83
N GLU A 188 1.54 -3.31 10.13
CA GLU A 188 0.37 -3.41 11.01
C GLU A 188 -0.43 -2.10 11.08
N GLY A 189 0.22 -0.97 10.84
CA GLY A 189 -0.38 0.37 10.82
C GLY A 189 0.69 1.45 10.72
N LEU A 190 0.27 2.69 10.45
CA LEU A 190 1.19 3.82 10.28
C LEU A 190 2.02 4.13 11.54
N GLU A 191 1.45 3.90 12.71
CA GLU A 191 2.11 4.08 14.01
C GLU A 191 3.17 3.01 14.28
N LYS A 192 3.01 1.82 13.69
CA LYS A 192 3.90 0.66 13.87
C LYS A 192 5.04 0.59 12.84
N ILE A 193 5.09 1.49 11.86
CA ILE A 193 6.10 1.44 10.78
C ILE A 193 7.52 1.32 11.33
N GLY A 194 7.88 2.09 12.35
CA GLY A 194 9.22 2.05 12.92
C GLY A 194 9.57 0.71 13.58
N GLU A 195 8.61 0.03 14.20
CA GLU A 195 8.77 -1.30 14.78
C GLU A 195 8.87 -2.35 13.66
N ASN A 196 7.98 -2.26 12.66
CA ASN A 196 7.97 -3.18 11.53
C ASN A 196 9.24 -3.08 10.67
N ILE A 197 9.81 -1.87 10.48
CA ILE A 197 11.11 -1.71 9.79
C ILE A 197 12.22 -2.49 10.52
N LYS A 198 12.26 -2.41 11.86
CA LYS A 198 13.27 -3.12 12.66
C LYS A 198 13.12 -4.63 12.61
N GLU A 199 11.88 -5.12 12.63
CA GLU A 199 11.58 -6.55 12.57
C GLU A 199 11.86 -7.13 11.19
N VAL A 200 11.32 -6.50 10.13
CA VAL A 200 11.42 -6.98 8.75
C VAL A 200 12.79 -6.74 8.16
N GLN A 201 13.42 -5.61 8.49
CA GLN A 201 14.65 -5.12 7.85
C GLN A 201 14.51 -5.12 6.32
N PRO A 202 13.57 -4.32 5.77
CA PRO A 202 13.29 -4.32 4.34
C PRO A 202 14.49 -3.80 3.54
N ASN A 203 14.75 -4.42 2.39
CA ASN A 203 15.76 -3.94 1.44
C ASN A 203 15.27 -2.71 0.67
N LEU A 204 13.96 -2.63 0.47
CA LEU A 204 13.30 -1.56 -0.26
C LEU A 204 11.99 -1.18 0.43
N MET A 205 11.73 0.11 0.49
CA MET A 205 10.47 0.68 0.98
C MET A 205 10.13 1.94 0.18
N SER A 206 8.93 2.00 -0.36
CA SER A 206 8.45 3.20 -1.04
C SER A 206 7.82 4.14 -0.05
N VAL A 207 8.23 5.39 -0.06
CA VAL A 207 7.76 6.41 0.89
C VAL A 207 7.23 7.63 0.17
N VAL A 208 6.34 8.36 0.83
CA VAL A 208 5.86 9.67 0.37
C VAL A 208 6.54 10.79 1.18
N PRO A 209 6.72 12.00 0.62
CA PRO A 209 7.42 13.10 1.30
C PRO A 209 6.91 13.35 2.71
N ARG A 210 5.61 13.29 2.93
CA ARG A 210 4.97 13.51 4.24
C ARG A 210 5.48 12.56 5.34
N LEU A 211 5.84 11.33 5.00
CA LEU A 211 6.41 10.40 5.99
C LEU A 211 7.83 10.80 6.36
N LEU A 212 8.63 11.18 5.36
CA LEU A 212 10.01 11.64 5.60
C LEU A 212 10.04 12.90 6.45
N GLU A 213 9.15 13.86 6.17
CA GLU A 213 8.98 15.06 7.00
C GLU A 213 8.67 14.70 8.46
N LYS A 214 7.68 13.83 8.69
CA LYS A 214 7.33 13.38 10.05
C LYS A 214 8.48 12.65 10.76
N LEU A 215 9.26 11.85 10.04
CA LEU A 215 10.44 11.18 10.60
C LEU A 215 11.51 12.20 10.97
N TYR A 216 11.77 13.16 10.09
CA TYR A 216 12.70 14.27 10.36
C TYR A 216 12.27 15.06 11.59
N ASP A 217 11.01 15.47 11.67
CA ASP A 217 10.47 16.21 12.82
C ASP A 217 10.65 15.44 14.14
N LYS A 218 10.40 14.13 14.14
CA LYS A 218 10.65 13.26 15.31
C LYS A 218 12.11 13.19 15.71
N ILE A 219 13.01 13.15 14.73
CA ILE A 219 14.46 13.16 14.98
C ILE A 219 14.87 14.49 15.61
N ILE A 220 14.42 15.61 15.04
CA ILE A 220 14.71 16.96 15.56
C ILE A 220 14.16 17.16 16.97
N ALA A 221 12.92 16.73 17.23
CA ALA A 221 12.33 16.79 18.57
C ALA A 221 13.18 16.04 19.61
N LYS A 222 13.62 14.82 19.31
CA LYS A 222 14.54 14.08 20.19
C LYS A 222 15.89 14.82 20.40
N GLY A 223 16.38 15.53 19.38
CA GLY A 223 17.56 16.35 19.48
C GLY A 223 17.38 17.55 20.42
N GLN A 224 16.19 18.14 20.45
CA GLN A 224 15.86 19.26 21.33
C GLN A 224 15.87 18.88 22.81
N ASP A 225 15.53 17.64 23.15
CA ASP A 225 15.54 17.11 24.52
C ASP A 225 16.97 16.85 25.04
N LEU A 226 17.96 16.84 24.17
CA LEU A 226 19.36 16.66 24.55
C LEU A 226 19.90 17.94 25.25
N THR A 227 20.94 17.78 26.07
CA THR A 227 21.61 18.88 26.78
C THR A 227 23.12 18.89 26.56
N GLY A 228 23.75 20.05 26.74
CA GLY A 228 25.18 20.22 26.69
C GLY A 228 25.82 19.80 25.36
N VAL A 229 27.00 19.18 25.42
CA VAL A 229 27.80 18.79 24.26
C VAL A 229 27.04 17.85 23.32
N LYS A 230 26.16 16.96 23.87
CA LYS A 230 25.37 16.04 23.04
C LYS A 230 24.42 16.80 22.14
N LYS A 231 23.77 17.85 22.64
CA LYS A 231 22.87 18.70 21.86
C LYS A 231 23.63 19.43 20.74
N SER A 232 24.77 20.06 21.08
CA SER A 232 25.58 20.79 20.10
C SER A 232 26.10 19.87 18.99
N LEU A 233 26.54 18.65 19.34
CA LEU A 233 27.02 17.67 18.37
C LEU A 233 25.88 17.15 17.47
N PHE A 234 24.68 16.96 18.03
CA PHE A 234 23.50 16.54 17.29
C PHE A 234 23.14 17.58 16.21
N PHE A 235 22.97 18.85 16.59
CA PHE A 235 22.59 19.90 15.64
C PHE A 235 23.69 20.25 14.64
N TRP A 236 24.98 20.14 15.04
CA TRP A 236 26.09 20.22 14.11
C TRP A 236 25.97 19.11 13.01
N ALA A 237 25.60 17.89 13.38
CA ALA A 237 25.40 16.82 12.41
C ALA A 237 24.18 17.06 11.50
N VAL A 238 23.07 17.59 12.04
CA VAL A 238 21.91 18.00 11.24
C VAL A 238 22.30 19.05 10.21
N GLU A 239 22.93 20.15 10.63
CA GLU A 239 23.37 21.24 9.74
C GLU A 239 24.34 20.72 8.66
N LEU A 240 25.21 19.78 9.03
CA LEU A 240 26.10 19.15 8.07
C LEU A 240 25.33 18.30 7.05
N GLY A 241 24.29 17.57 7.48
CA GLY A 241 23.44 16.80 6.60
C GLY A 241 22.63 17.65 5.61
N GLU A 242 22.11 18.78 6.08
CA GLU A 242 21.35 19.74 5.25
C GLU A 242 22.18 20.37 4.13
N LYS A 243 23.49 20.49 4.34
CA LYS A 243 24.45 21.02 3.35
C LYS A 243 25.03 19.96 2.41
N TRP A 244 24.55 18.72 2.52
CA TRP A 244 25.08 17.65 1.69
C TRP A 244 24.64 17.79 0.23
N GLU A 245 25.63 17.74 -0.67
CA GLU A 245 25.43 17.75 -2.11
C GLU A 245 25.90 16.42 -2.71
N PRO A 246 25.17 15.86 -3.69
CA PRO A 246 25.56 14.64 -4.38
C PRO A 246 26.84 14.83 -5.20
N TYR A 247 27.39 13.73 -5.71
CA TYR A 247 28.54 13.72 -6.61
C TYR A 247 29.81 14.41 -6.06
N ASN A 248 29.97 14.41 -4.73
CA ASN A 248 31.16 14.93 -4.06
C ASN A 248 31.42 16.45 -4.23
N GLN A 249 30.38 17.23 -4.47
CA GLN A 249 30.49 18.67 -4.74
C GLN A 249 30.97 19.50 -3.52
N ASN A 250 30.82 18.98 -2.30
CA ASN A 250 31.17 19.70 -1.08
C ASN A 250 32.69 19.74 -0.74
N GLY A 251 33.54 18.99 -1.46
CA GLY A 251 34.98 18.96 -1.26
C GLY A 251 35.49 18.14 -0.07
N GLY A 252 36.82 17.99 0.03
CA GLY A 252 37.46 17.04 0.95
C GLY A 252 37.27 17.34 2.44
N PHE A 253 37.33 18.63 2.84
CA PHE A 253 37.13 19.01 4.24
C PHE A 253 35.71 18.74 4.75
N TYR A 254 34.72 18.98 3.93
CA TYR A 254 33.34 18.61 4.25
C TYR A 254 33.21 17.09 4.41
N ASN A 255 33.78 16.33 3.50
CA ASN A 255 33.73 14.87 3.53
C ASN A 255 34.36 14.28 4.80
N LEU A 256 35.43 14.89 5.30
CA LEU A 256 36.03 14.50 6.58
C LEU A 256 35.05 14.73 7.75
N LYS A 257 34.42 15.92 7.81
CA LYS A 257 33.38 16.21 8.81
C LYS A 257 32.21 15.24 8.70
N LEU A 258 31.72 14.95 7.49
CA LEU A 258 30.63 14.01 7.24
C LEU A 258 30.99 12.60 7.71
N LYS A 259 32.22 12.14 7.50
CA LYS A 259 32.70 10.84 7.99
C LYS A 259 32.66 10.77 9.53
N ILE A 260 33.03 11.85 10.22
CA ILE A 260 32.91 11.94 11.68
C ILE A 260 31.44 11.92 12.12
N ALA A 261 30.59 12.72 11.49
CA ALA A 261 29.17 12.77 11.80
C ALA A 261 28.48 11.41 11.57
N ARG A 262 28.83 10.70 10.48
CA ARG A 262 28.34 9.34 10.21
C ARG A 262 28.69 8.38 11.33
N LYS A 263 29.93 8.40 11.82
CA LYS A 263 30.38 7.50 12.89
C LYS A 263 29.75 7.79 14.24
N LEU A 264 29.61 9.07 14.61
CA LEU A 264 29.19 9.48 15.96
C LEU A 264 27.68 9.64 16.12
N ILE A 265 26.98 10.06 15.06
CA ILE A 265 25.56 10.45 15.11
C ILE A 265 24.72 9.64 14.14
N PHE A 266 24.99 9.68 12.84
CA PHE A 266 24.09 9.09 11.84
C PHE A 266 23.99 7.57 11.96
N LYS A 267 25.07 6.88 12.35
CA LYS A 267 25.01 5.44 12.64
C LYS A 267 23.99 5.13 13.74
N LYS A 268 23.92 5.94 14.79
CA LYS A 268 22.93 5.77 15.87
C LYS A 268 21.50 6.02 15.40
N TRP A 269 21.30 6.94 14.46
CA TRP A 269 19.99 7.16 13.87
C TRP A 269 19.58 5.98 13.00
N GLN A 270 20.49 5.44 12.19
CA GLN A 270 20.23 4.24 11.40
C GLN A 270 19.91 3.01 12.26
N GLU A 271 20.56 2.87 13.41
CA GLU A 271 20.30 1.79 14.37
C GLU A 271 18.97 2.00 15.14
N ALA A 272 18.46 3.23 15.18
CA ALA A 272 17.22 3.59 15.88
C ALA A 272 15.98 3.58 14.98
N LEU A 273 16.18 3.58 13.67
CA LEU A 273 15.16 3.39 12.66
C LEU A 273 14.99 1.90 12.35
#